data_9e06e96b6d58c73401aefc0f149a5d41
#
_entry.id   9e06e96b6d58c73401aefc0f149a5d41
#
_cell.length_a   1.000
_cell.length_b   1.000
_cell.length_c   1.000
_cell.angle_alpha   90.00
_cell.angle_beta   90.00
_cell.angle_gamma   90.00
#
_symmetry.space_group_name_H-M   'P 1'
#
loop_
_entity.id
_entity.type
_entity.pdbx_description
1 polymer ?
#
loop_
_entity_poly.entity_id
_entity_poly.type
_entity_poly.pdbx_seq_one_letter_code
_entity_poly.pdbx_strand_id
1 'polypeptide(L)'
;MSRDVNSVLAMNGDSYCYNRQHTAGVLIRNGILYRAEPTNSDVCILYKNGEMKTYSPDQFNLQQVMKDGAYQSWTFGPNLLDNQGKALSLFNTWSYIRESHPRSAIGYYEPGHYCFVVVDGRQTGYSRGMTLPGLAQ
;
A
#
# COMPACT_ATOMS: atom_id res chain seq x y z
N MET A 1 -11.43 -15.83 7.65
CA MET A 1 -10.54 -14.69 8.00
C MET A 1 -11.30 -13.46 8.50
N SER A 2 -12.20 -12.83 7.74
CA SER A 2 -12.92 -11.62 8.25
C SER A 2 -13.84 -11.92 9.45
N ARG A 3 -14.45 -13.11 9.51
CA ARG A 3 -15.30 -13.52 10.65
C ARG A 3 -14.51 -13.75 11.94
N ASP A 4 -13.28 -14.23 11.83
CA ASP A 4 -12.46 -14.58 12.98
C ASP A 4 -11.90 -13.35 13.71
N VAL A 5 -11.89 -12.19 13.04
CA VAL A 5 -11.39 -10.91 13.57
C VAL A 5 -12.47 -9.83 13.66
N ASN A 6 -13.74 -10.19 13.45
CA ASN A 6 -14.89 -9.27 13.48
C ASN A 6 -14.67 -8.00 12.63
N SER A 7 -14.03 -8.14 11.45
CA SER A 7 -13.73 -6.99 10.61
C SER A 7 -15.00 -6.40 9.99
N VAL A 8 -15.11 -5.10 10.03
CA VAL A 8 -16.19 -4.33 9.38
C VAL A 8 -15.93 -4.22 7.87
N LEU A 9 -14.66 -4.18 7.47
CA LEU A 9 -14.20 -4.05 6.09
C LEU A 9 -12.96 -4.92 5.86
N ALA A 10 -12.83 -5.47 4.67
CA ALA A 10 -11.63 -6.16 4.23
C ALA A 10 -11.31 -5.78 2.78
N MET A 11 -10.03 -5.54 2.50
CA MET A 11 -9.54 -5.25 1.15
C MET A 11 -8.17 -5.91 0.92
N ASN A 12 -7.73 -5.92 -0.34
CA ASN A 12 -6.41 -6.42 -0.68
C ASN A 12 -5.32 -5.52 -0.07
N GLY A 13 -4.27 -6.15 0.43
CA GLY A 13 -3.10 -5.48 1.01
C GLY A 13 -1.84 -5.70 0.18
N ASP A 14 -0.84 -6.38 0.76
CA ASP A 14 0.45 -6.66 0.13
C ASP A 14 0.34 -7.49 -1.15
N SER A 15 1.42 -7.50 -1.93
CA SER A 15 1.50 -8.29 -3.14
C SER A 15 1.37 -9.79 -2.85
N TYR A 16 0.61 -10.44 -3.70
CA TYR A 16 0.55 -11.89 -3.76
C TYR A 16 1.69 -12.42 -4.64
N CYS A 17 2.52 -13.29 -4.09
CA CYS A 17 3.53 -13.98 -4.89
C CYS A 17 3.11 -15.39 -5.24
N TYR A 18 2.98 -15.62 -6.54
CA TYR A 18 2.59 -16.92 -7.08
C TYR A 18 3.59 -18.03 -6.73
N ASN A 19 4.86 -17.73 -6.58
CA ASN A 19 5.94 -18.72 -6.43
C ASN A 19 6.45 -18.85 -4.99
N ARG A 20 5.83 -18.26 -3.98
CA ARG A 20 6.30 -18.22 -2.58
C ARG A 20 7.75 -17.71 -2.40
N GLN A 21 8.36 -17.14 -3.44
CA GLN A 21 9.78 -16.73 -3.47
C GLN A 21 9.99 -15.23 -3.23
N HIS A 22 8.92 -14.42 -3.18
CA HIS A 22 9.06 -13.02 -2.83
C HIS A 22 9.05 -12.86 -1.32
N THR A 23 10.23 -12.91 -0.77
CA THR A 23 10.51 -12.58 0.62
C THR A 23 10.88 -11.11 0.81
N ALA A 24 10.89 -10.32 -0.28
CA ALA A 24 11.26 -8.91 -0.24
C ALA A 24 10.24 -8.06 0.54
N GLY A 25 10.73 -6.95 1.11
CA GLY A 25 9.93 -5.96 1.79
C GLY A 25 9.73 -6.20 3.29
N VAL A 26 8.99 -5.30 3.89
CA VAL A 26 8.80 -5.21 5.33
C VAL A 26 7.43 -5.69 5.72
N LEU A 27 7.37 -6.62 6.66
CA LEU A 27 6.12 -7.14 7.22
C LEU A 27 6.05 -6.84 8.70
N ILE A 28 5.25 -5.84 9.06
CA ILE A 28 4.90 -5.49 10.43
C ILE A 28 3.39 -5.75 10.59
N ARG A 29 3.02 -6.46 11.67
CA ARG A 29 1.62 -6.68 12.06
C ARG A 29 1.47 -6.50 13.55
N ASN A 30 0.54 -5.66 13.97
CA ASN A 30 0.26 -5.33 15.37
C ASN A 30 1.51 -4.86 16.15
N GLY A 31 2.42 -4.15 15.47
CA GLY A 31 3.67 -3.66 16.05
C GLY A 31 4.78 -4.71 16.17
N ILE A 32 4.58 -5.91 15.64
CA ILE A 32 5.58 -6.98 15.62
C ILE A 32 6.19 -7.07 14.23
N LEU A 33 7.52 -7.05 14.16
CA LEU A 33 8.27 -7.25 12.92
C LEU A 33 8.40 -8.73 12.61
N TYR A 34 7.87 -9.15 11.46
CA TYR A 34 7.95 -10.53 10.97
C TYR A 34 8.96 -10.71 9.84
N ARG A 35 9.22 -9.65 9.07
CA ARG A 35 10.16 -9.68 7.95
C ARG A 35 10.72 -8.29 7.70
N ALA A 36 11.99 -8.22 7.33
CA ALA A 36 12.72 -7.00 6.99
C ALA A 36 13.74 -7.26 5.89
N GLU A 37 13.26 -7.58 4.71
CA GLU A 37 14.12 -7.85 3.55
C GLU A 37 14.21 -6.60 2.66
N PRO A 38 15.35 -6.37 1.97
CA PRO A 38 15.49 -5.29 1.03
C PRO A 38 14.38 -5.28 -0.03
N THR A 39 13.91 -4.10 -0.38
CA THR A 39 12.91 -3.91 -1.42
C THR A 39 13.19 -2.66 -2.23
N ASN A 40 12.84 -2.71 -3.53
CA ASN A 40 12.85 -1.53 -4.40
C ASN A 40 11.45 -0.87 -4.49
N SER A 41 10.47 -1.38 -3.75
CA SER A 41 9.12 -0.83 -3.71
C SER A 41 8.96 0.16 -2.56
N ASP A 42 8.02 1.09 -2.71
CA ASP A 42 7.63 1.99 -1.63
C ASP A 42 7.05 1.19 -0.45
N VAL A 43 7.30 1.67 0.76
CA VAL A 43 6.82 1.06 1.99
C VAL A 43 5.83 1.99 2.68
N CYS A 44 4.61 1.52 2.88
CA CYS A 44 3.59 2.24 3.64
C CYS A 44 3.57 1.72 5.09
N ILE A 45 3.60 2.62 6.05
CA ILE A 45 3.55 2.33 7.49
C ILE A 45 2.33 3.01 8.10
N LEU A 46 1.51 2.25 8.78
CA LEU A 46 0.52 2.74 9.73
C LEU A 46 1.11 2.67 11.14
N TYR A 47 1.11 3.78 11.84
CA TYR A 47 1.61 3.92 13.20
C TYR A 47 0.52 3.70 14.25
N LYS A 48 0.91 3.40 15.49
CA LYS A 48 -0.04 3.21 16.62
C LYS A 48 -0.90 4.45 16.91
N ASN A 49 -0.38 5.64 16.61
CA ASN A 49 -1.12 6.90 16.77
C ASN A 49 -2.15 7.16 15.66
N GLY A 50 -2.26 6.24 14.68
CA GLY A 50 -3.15 6.37 13.53
C GLY A 50 -2.57 7.17 12.36
N GLU A 51 -1.35 7.68 12.46
CA GLU A 51 -0.66 8.31 11.35
C GLU A 51 -0.26 7.29 10.30
N MET A 52 -0.35 7.62 9.01
CA MET A 52 0.09 6.77 7.93
C MET A 52 1.09 7.52 7.05
N LYS A 53 2.23 6.91 6.78
CA LYS A 53 3.31 7.47 5.96
C LYS A 53 3.80 6.48 4.92
N THR A 54 4.19 7.00 3.77
CA THR A 54 4.84 6.23 2.71
C THR A 54 6.30 6.66 2.57
N TYR A 55 7.16 5.70 2.40
CA TYR A 55 8.60 5.88 2.26
C TYR A 55 9.06 5.27 0.94
N SER A 56 9.89 5.99 0.19
CA SER A 56 10.68 5.40 -0.88
C SER A 56 11.77 4.49 -0.31
N PRO A 57 12.31 3.54 -1.08
CA PRO A 57 13.33 2.61 -0.59
C PRO A 57 14.57 3.27 0.02
N ASP A 58 14.97 4.42 -0.54
CA ASP A 58 16.12 5.21 -0.08
C ASP A 58 15.84 6.01 1.21
N GLN A 59 14.59 6.29 1.51
CA GLN A 59 14.15 7.02 2.70
C GLN A 59 13.74 6.10 3.85
N PHE A 60 13.49 4.83 3.56
CA PHE A 60 13.00 3.89 4.56
C PHE A 60 14.07 3.50 5.58
N ASN A 61 13.82 3.76 6.85
CA ASN A 61 14.67 3.34 7.95
C ASN A 61 13.89 2.48 8.95
N LEU A 62 14.12 1.17 8.93
CA LEU A 62 13.41 0.21 9.76
C LEU A 62 13.54 0.52 11.27
N GLN A 63 14.74 0.82 11.74
CA GLN A 63 14.96 1.08 13.16
C GLN A 63 14.17 2.31 13.62
N GLN A 64 14.15 3.37 12.79
CA GLN A 64 13.41 4.58 13.11
C GLN A 64 11.89 4.33 13.12
N VAL A 65 11.33 3.69 12.09
CA VAL A 65 9.88 3.44 12.05
C VAL A 65 9.40 2.53 13.18
N MET A 66 10.20 1.53 13.58
CA MET A 66 9.88 0.69 14.73
C MET A 66 9.91 1.46 16.05
N LYS A 67 10.92 2.34 16.24
CA LYS A 67 11.03 3.23 17.41
C LYS A 67 9.83 4.20 17.48
N ASP A 68 9.39 4.71 16.34
CA ASP A 68 8.25 5.64 16.22
C ASP A 68 6.88 4.95 16.38
N GLY A 69 6.87 3.64 16.57
CA GLY A 69 5.67 2.88 16.86
C GLY A 69 4.94 2.36 15.62
N ALA A 70 5.67 1.92 14.60
CA ALA A 70 5.09 1.22 13.46
C ALA A 70 4.16 0.08 13.91
N TYR A 71 2.94 0.03 13.37
CA TYR A 71 1.92 -0.91 13.77
C TYR A 71 1.56 -1.89 12.66
N GLN A 72 1.38 -1.40 11.44
CA GLN A 72 1.15 -2.20 10.23
C GLN A 72 2.06 -1.70 9.10
N SER A 73 2.41 -2.57 8.15
CA SER A 73 3.16 -2.19 6.95
C SER A 73 2.60 -2.85 5.71
N TRP A 74 2.80 -2.19 4.57
CA TRP A 74 2.51 -2.69 3.22
C TRP A 74 3.67 -2.30 2.30
N THR A 75 4.09 -3.22 1.44
CA THR A 75 5.24 -3.02 0.53
C THR A 75 4.83 -3.14 -0.94
N PHE A 76 3.55 -3.20 -1.25
CA PHE A 76 3.04 -3.34 -2.61
C PHE A 76 2.26 -2.12 -3.06
N GLY A 77 2.50 -1.74 -4.31
CA GLY A 77 1.94 -0.56 -4.93
C GLY A 77 2.84 0.66 -4.72
N PRO A 78 2.82 1.62 -5.63
CA PRO A 78 3.55 2.86 -5.44
C PRO A 78 2.77 3.84 -4.59
N ASN A 79 3.47 4.81 -4.02
CA ASN A 79 2.83 6.03 -3.54
C ASN A 79 2.16 6.76 -4.72
N LEU A 80 0.95 7.25 -4.51
CA LEU A 80 0.17 7.93 -5.55
C LEU A 80 0.19 9.45 -5.41
N LEU A 81 0.35 9.93 -4.19
CA LEU A 81 0.32 11.36 -3.85
C LEU A 81 1.64 11.78 -3.20
N ASP A 82 2.02 13.04 -3.37
CA ASP A 82 3.09 13.65 -2.59
C ASP A 82 2.63 13.97 -1.15
N ASN A 83 3.55 14.52 -0.35
CA ASN A 83 3.27 14.87 1.05
C ASN A 83 2.27 16.05 1.21
N GLN A 84 1.90 16.71 0.13
CA GLN A 84 0.89 17.75 0.07
C GLN A 84 -0.45 17.25 -0.48
N GLY A 85 -0.57 15.96 -0.77
CA GLY A 85 -1.77 15.35 -1.34
C GLY A 85 -1.94 15.58 -2.84
N LYS A 86 -0.92 16.06 -3.54
CA LYS A 86 -0.94 16.25 -4.98
C LYS A 86 -0.58 14.95 -5.71
N ALA A 87 -1.32 14.64 -6.78
CA ALA A 87 -1.08 13.48 -7.61
C ALA A 87 0.34 13.47 -8.20
N LEU A 88 1.04 12.36 -8.03
CA LEU A 88 2.33 12.12 -8.65
C LEU A 88 2.18 11.83 -10.14
N SER A 89 3.18 12.21 -10.93
CA SER A 89 3.28 11.89 -12.37
C SER A 89 4.17 10.67 -12.64
N LEU A 90 5.05 10.35 -11.70
CA LEU A 90 5.95 9.20 -11.77
C LEU A 90 5.69 8.26 -10.59
N PHE A 91 5.59 6.98 -10.87
CA PHE A 91 5.29 5.95 -9.88
C PHE A 91 6.42 4.93 -9.83
N ASN A 92 6.87 4.61 -8.63
CA ASN A 92 7.90 3.60 -8.37
C ASN A 92 7.32 2.18 -8.55
N THR A 93 7.07 1.80 -9.80
CA THR A 93 6.52 0.50 -10.14
C THR A 93 6.80 0.12 -11.59
N TRP A 94 6.58 -1.13 -11.94
CA TRP A 94 6.75 -1.64 -13.30
C TRP A 94 5.73 -1.02 -14.26
N SER A 95 6.13 -0.89 -15.53
CA SER A 95 5.31 -0.24 -16.56
C SER A 95 3.92 -0.84 -16.69
N TYR A 96 3.80 -2.17 -16.69
CA TYR A 96 2.51 -2.83 -16.82
C TYR A 96 1.54 -2.53 -15.65
N ILE A 97 2.05 -2.26 -14.45
CA ILE A 97 1.20 -1.87 -13.32
C ILE A 97 0.57 -0.49 -13.52
N ARG A 98 1.17 0.37 -14.34
CA ARG A 98 0.63 1.73 -14.62
C ARG A 98 -0.59 1.72 -15.53
N GLU A 99 -0.80 0.64 -16.26
CA GLU A 99 -1.92 0.46 -17.20
C GLU A 99 -3.26 0.27 -16.48
N SER A 100 -4.35 0.14 -17.27
CA SER A 100 -5.69 -0.06 -16.74
C SER A 100 -5.86 -1.45 -16.13
N HIS A 101 -6.06 -1.48 -14.81
CA HIS A 101 -6.31 -2.69 -14.02
C HIS A 101 -7.42 -2.46 -13.00
N PRO A 102 -8.03 -3.52 -12.44
CA PRO A 102 -8.75 -3.43 -11.17
C PRO A 102 -7.80 -2.88 -10.11
N ARG A 103 -8.31 -2.04 -9.21
CA ARG A 103 -7.49 -1.37 -8.20
C ARG A 103 -8.08 -1.52 -6.81
N SER A 104 -7.18 -1.61 -5.83
CA SER A 104 -7.48 -1.37 -4.43
C SER A 104 -6.46 -0.38 -3.91
N ALA A 105 -6.91 0.71 -3.30
CA ALA A 105 -6.02 1.73 -2.74
C ALA A 105 -6.52 2.19 -1.37
N ILE A 106 -5.59 2.67 -0.55
CA ILE A 106 -5.85 3.29 0.74
C ILE A 106 -5.43 4.74 0.65
N GLY A 107 -6.33 5.66 0.97
CA GLY A 107 -6.03 7.07 1.17
C GLY A 107 -6.01 7.40 2.66
N TYR A 108 -5.16 8.34 3.03
CA TYR A 108 -4.99 8.84 4.39
C TYR A 108 -5.15 10.35 4.41
N TYR A 109 -5.92 10.87 5.33
CA TYR A 109 -6.12 12.30 5.56
C TYR A 109 -5.45 12.75 6.84
N GLU A 110 -5.81 12.11 7.95
CA GLU A 110 -5.31 12.39 9.30
C GLU A 110 -5.54 11.15 10.19
N PRO A 111 -4.96 11.06 11.38
CA PRO A 111 -5.17 9.93 12.28
C PRO A 111 -6.65 9.60 12.50
N GLY A 112 -7.02 8.36 12.17
CA GLY A 112 -8.40 7.87 12.24
C GLY A 112 -9.25 8.12 11.00
N HIS A 113 -8.80 8.93 10.04
CA HIS A 113 -9.52 9.21 8.80
C HIS A 113 -8.82 8.64 7.57
N TYR A 114 -9.37 7.55 7.07
CA TYR A 114 -8.87 6.82 5.90
C TYR A 114 -9.97 6.66 4.87
N CYS A 115 -9.61 6.54 3.60
CA CYS A 115 -10.53 6.06 2.57
C CYS A 115 -10.01 4.77 1.92
N PHE A 116 -10.93 3.93 1.48
CA PHE A 116 -10.64 2.71 0.75
C PHE A 116 -11.28 2.83 -0.62
N VAL A 117 -10.46 2.68 -1.66
CA VAL A 117 -10.89 2.78 -3.05
C VAL A 117 -10.80 1.40 -3.69
N VAL A 118 -11.87 0.96 -4.32
CA VAL A 118 -11.90 -0.26 -5.14
C VAL A 118 -12.42 0.12 -6.51
N VAL A 119 -11.70 -0.27 -7.53
CA VAL A 119 -12.05 -0.05 -8.94
C VAL A 119 -12.18 -1.41 -9.61
N ASP A 120 -13.33 -1.68 -10.20
CA ASP A 120 -13.53 -2.84 -11.05
C ASP A 120 -12.70 -2.75 -12.32
N GLY A 121 -12.37 -3.90 -12.92
CA GLY A 121 -11.61 -3.93 -14.15
C GLY A 121 -11.58 -5.30 -14.80
N ARG A 122 -10.99 -5.37 -16.01
CA ARG A 122 -10.90 -6.57 -16.83
C ARG A 122 -12.27 -7.18 -17.18
N GLN A 123 -13.30 -6.35 -17.23
CA GLN A 123 -14.67 -6.77 -17.56
C GLN A 123 -15.10 -6.09 -18.85
N THR A 124 -15.16 -6.87 -19.94
CA THR A 124 -15.53 -6.37 -21.27
C THR A 124 -16.94 -5.79 -21.24
N GLY A 125 -17.08 -4.56 -21.76
CA GLY A 125 -18.37 -3.88 -21.80
C GLY A 125 -18.82 -3.22 -20.48
N TYR A 126 -18.10 -3.46 -19.38
CA TYR A 126 -18.40 -2.87 -18.08
C TYR A 126 -17.29 -1.97 -17.54
N SER A 127 -16.12 -2.52 -17.24
CA SER A 127 -14.97 -1.74 -16.74
C SER A 127 -13.65 -2.31 -17.24
N ARG A 128 -12.83 -1.44 -17.83
CA ARG A 128 -11.45 -1.77 -18.19
C ARG A 128 -10.50 -1.70 -16.98
N GLY A 129 -10.93 -1.06 -15.91
CA GLY A 129 -10.09 -0.67 -14.79
C GLY A 129 -9.56 0.76 -14.92
N MET A 130 -8.63 1.12 -14.04
CA MET A 130 -8.07 2.46 -13.95
C MET A 130 -6.54 2.43 -14.03
N THR A 131 -5.96 3.38 -14.74
CA THR A 131 -4.51 3.62 -14.74
C THR A 131 -4.06 4.21 -13.42
N LEU A 132 -2.76 4.11 -13.08
CA LEU A 132 -2.24 4.76 -11.87
C LEU A 132 -2.41 6.29 -11.90
N PRO A 133 -2.11 7.00 -13.01
CA PRO A 133 -2.38 8.43 -13.07
C PRO A 133 -3.85 8.80 -12.84
N GLY A 134 -4.79 7.98 -13.37
CA GLY A 134 -6.21 8.20 -13.13
C GLY A 134 -6.64 7.92 -11.68
N LEU A 135 -5.99 6.96 -11.01
CA LEU A 135 -6.28 6.64 -9.60
C LEU A 135 -5.72 7.72 -8.64
N ALA A 136 -4.64 8.40 -9.04
CA ALA A 136 -4.01 9.43 -8.24
C ALA A 136 -4.74 10.79 -8.29
N GLN A 137 -5.62 11.01 -9.26
CA GLN A 137 -6.46 12.23 -9.41
C GLN A 137 -7.75 12.13 -8.61
#